data_8d18266b7b6bf4047a56aacf71e37502
#
_entry.id   8d18266b7b6bf4047a56aacf71e37502
#
_cell.length_a   1.000
_cell.length_b   1.000
_cell.length_c   1.000
_cell.angle_alpha   90.00
_cell.angle_beta   90.00
_cell.angle_gamma   90.00
#
_symmetry.space_group_name_H-M   'P 1'
#
loop_
_entity.id
_entity.type
_entity.pdbx_description
1 polymer ?
#
loop_
_entity_poly.entity_id
_entity_poly.type
_entity_poly.pdbx_seq_one_letter_code
_entity_poly.pdbx_strand_id
1 'polypeptide(L)'
;MTRYLGLCLFLTAACDALPSDVNVADIVMAPRPIPQTAAEVAFATDLFNDLQVRSIDEGREYCGLIGVDASGDYVATTARRGTAISCLPPQGAGRDVTVLASYHTHAAYDPDYLTEIPSFDDMRTDIEDGTDGYIATPGGRLWYIDARAQEARLICGAGCLVSDVRFEEDPNFPVRNRYTLQDLSAF
;
A
#
# COMPACT_ATOMS: atom_id res chain seq x y z
N MET A 1 -7.32 48.80 -53.37
CA MET A 1 -6.98 48.85 -51.95
C MET A 1 -7.95 47.95 -51.23
N THR A 2 -7.58 46.66 -51.01
CA THR A 2 -8.46 45.65 -50.42
C THR A 2 -7.88 45.28 -49.05
N ARG A 3 -8.61 45.64 -47.98
CA ARG A 3 -8.23 45.34 -46.59
C ARG A 3 -8.76 43.97 -46.22
N TYR A 4 -7.87 43.01 -45.93
CA TYR A 4 -8.20 41.75 -45.31
C TYR A 4 -8.26 41.91 -43.80
N LEU A 5 -9.44 41.68 -43.22
CA LEU A 5 -9.63 41.60 -41.77
C LEU A 5 -9.32 40.17 -41.33
N GLY A 6 -8.23 39.95 -40.65
CA GLY A 6 -7.89 38.68 -40.04
C GLY A 6 -8.68 38.45 -38.74
N LEU A 7 -9.51 37.42 -38.75
CA LEU A 7 -10.25 36.96 -37.56
C LEU A 7 -9.34 36.02 -36.74
N CYS A 8 -8.81 36.52 -35.63
CA CYS A 8 -8.11 35.66 -34.64
C CYS A 8 -9.15 34.90 -33.80
N LEU A 9 -9.29 33.60 -34.04
CA LEU A 9 -9.99 32.70 -33.14
C LEU A 9 -9.09 32.44 -31.92
N PHE A 10 -9.47 32.95 -30.75
CA PHE A 10 -8.90 32.54 -29.47
C PHE A 10 -9.56 31.21 -29.06
N LEU A 11 -8.82 30.10 -29.18
CA LEU A 11 -9.16 28.84 -28.52
C LEU A 11 -8.84 29.00 -27.05
N THR A 12 -9.85 29.20 -26.22
CA THR A 12 -9.71 29.05 -24.77
C THR A 12 -9.69 27.53 -24.48
N ALA A 13 -8.49 27.00 -24.16
CA ALA A 13 -8.39 25.69 -23.56
C ALA A 13 -8.96 25.80 -22.12
N ALA A 14 -10.16 25.25 -21.93
CA ALA A 14 -10.68 25.00 -20.59
C ALA A 14 -9.82 23.87 -20.00
N CYS A 15 -8.94 24.20 -19.05
CA CYS A 15 -8.42 23.20 -18.12
C CYS A 15 -9.58 22.80 -17.23
N ASP A 16 -10.22 21.67 -17.51
CA ASP A 16 -11.10 21.03 -16.56
C ASP A 16 -10.23 20.64 -15.34
N ALA A 17 -10.30 21.45 -14.30
CA ALA A 17 -9.77 21.08 -13.00
C ALA A 17 -10.58 19.86 -12.53
N LEU A 18 -9.91 18.74 -12.30
CA LEU A 18 -10.50 17.57 -11.67
C LEU A 18 -11.09 18.02 -10.31
N PRO A 19 -12.29 17.56 -9.94
CA PRO A 19 -12.88 17.90 -8.66
C PRO A 19 -11.95 17.44 -7.53
N SER A 20 -11.52 18.37 -6.70
CA SER A 20 -10.62 18.16 -5.57
C SER A 20 -11.29 17.48 -4.36
N ASP A 21 -12.54 17.05 -4.50
CA ASP A 21 -13.36 16.54 -3.39
C ASP A 21 -13.94 15.15 -3.69
N VAL A 22 -13.09 14.19 -4.12
CA VAL A 22 -13.53 12.79 -4.12
C VAL A 22 -13.51 12.30 -2.68
N ASN A 23 -14.70 12.16 -2.09
CA ASN A 23 -14.83 11.51 -0.80
C ASN A 23 -14.51 10.02 -0.99
N VAL A 24 -13.44 9.54 -0.34
CA VAL A 24 -13.00 8.13 -0.43
C VAL A 24 -14.13 7.17 -0.06
N ALA A 25 -15.07 7.58 0.82
CA ALA A 25 -16.24 6.80 1.17
C ALA A 25 -17.23 6.57 0.01
N ASP A 26 -17.16 7.37 -1.05
CA ASP A 26 -18.04 7.27 -2.23
C ASP A 26 -17.43 6.43 -3.37
N ILE A 27 -16.20 5.91 -3.21
CA ILE A 27 -15.55 5.07 -4.19
C ILE A 27 -16.19 3.68 -4.18
N VAL A 28 -17.00 3.40 -5.22
CA VAL A 28 -17.56 2.05 -5.45
C VAL A 28 -16.53 1.24 -6.20
N MET A 29 -15.76 0.45 -5.46
CA MET A 29 -14.73 -0.40 -6.02
C MET A 29 -15.30 -1.66 -6.68
N ALA A 30 -14.70 -2.07 -7.80
CA ALA A 30 -14.94 -3.39 -8.36
C ALA A 30 -14.53 -4.48 -7.36
N PRO A 31 -15.20 -5.65 -7.36
CA PRO A 31 -14.74 -6.78 -6.57
C PRO A 31 -13.29 -7.14 -6.94
N ARG A 32 -12.51 -7.52 -5.95
CA ARG A 32 -11.19 -8.10 -6.18
C ARG A 32 -11.32 -9.27 -7.16
N PRO A 33 -10.47 -9.37 -8.20
CA PRO A 33 -10.62 -10.40 -9.24
C PRO A 33 -10.48 -11.82 -8.69
N ILE A 34 -9.65 -12.03 -7.68
CA ILE A 34 -9.42 -13.31 -7.01
C ILE A 34 -9.52 -13.08 -5.50
N PRO A 35 -10.38 -13.79 -4.74
CA PRO A 35 -10.45 -13.65 -3.29
C PRO A 35 -9.13 -14.00 -2.62
N GLN A 36 -8.82 -13.34 -1.49
CA GLN A 36 -7.65 -13.68 -0.67
C GLN A 36 -7.70 -15.15 -0.23
N THR A 37 -6.59 -15.86 -0.37
CA THR A 37 -6.46 -17.26 0.02
C THR A 37 -5.37 -17.46 1.08
N ALA A 38 -5.41 -18.61 1.76
CA ALA A 38 -4.32 -18.99 2.67
C ALA A 38 -2.97 -19.14 1.95
N ALA A 39 -2.98 -19.57 0.67
CA ALA A 39 -1.76 -19.70 -0.13
C ALA A 39 -1.17 -18.33 -0.47
N GLU A 40 -2.00 -17.32 -0.72
CA GLU A 40 -1.56 -15.94 -0.91
C GLU A 40 -0.93 -15.36 0.36
N VAL A 41 -1.58 -15.57 1.52
CA VAL A 41 -1.04 -15.14 2.82
C VAL A 41 0.30 -15.82 3.11
N ALA A 42 0.44 -17.11 2.81
CA ALA A 42 1.71 -17.82 2.96
C ALA A 42 2.79 -17.23 2.05
N PHE A 43 2.47 -16.96 0.78
CA PHE A 43 3.37 -16.31 -0.18
C PHE A 43 3.82 -14.93 0.32
N ALA A 44 2.89 -14.08 0.79
CA ALA A 44 3.20 -12.78 1.37
C ALA A 44 4.10 -12.90 2.61
N THR A 45 3.83 -13.89 3.48
CA THR A 45 4.64 -14.16 4.67
C THR A 45 6.09 -14.49 4.31
N ASP A 46 6.31 -15.37 3.33
CA ASP A 46 7.65 -15.75 2.88
C ASP A 46 8.37 -14.56 2.25
N LEU A 47 7.69 -13.80 1.37
CA LEU A 47 8.21 -12.59 0.76
C LEU A 47 8.68 -11.58 1.81
N PHE A 48 7.88 -11.33 2.84
CA PHE A 48 8.23 -10.37 3.88
C PHE A 48 9.36 -10.85 4.78
N ASN A 49 9.45 -12.15 5.09
CA ASN A 49 10.58 -12.67 5.86
C ASN A 49 11.91 -12.41 5.14
N ASP A 50 11.95 -12.52 3.81
CA ASP A 50 13.13 -12.20 3.01
C ASP A 50 13.41 -10.68 2.98
N LEU A 51 12.37 -9.85 2.91
CA LEU A 51 12.52 -8.39 2.80
C LEU A 51 12.84 -7.72 4.14
N GLN A 52 12.28 -8.19 5.25
CA GLN A 52 12.42 -7.60 6.59
C GLN A 52 13.88 -7.49 7.01
N VAL A 53 14.70 -8.52 6.74
CA VAL A 53 16.13 -8.48 7.06
C VAL A 53 16.79 -7.23 6.49
N ARG A 54 16.56 -6.97 5.20
CA ARG A 54 17.15 -5.82 4.51
C ARG A 54 16.49 -4.50 4.89
N SER A 55 15.17 -4.50 5.04
CA SER A 55 14.39 -3.32 5.40
C SER A 55 14.85 -2.77 6.77
N ILE A 56 14.98 -3.64 7.75
CA ILE A 56 15.43 -3.31 9.10
C ILE A 56 16.89 -2.86 9.09
N ASP A 57 17.79 -3.60 8.44
CA ASP A 57 19.22 -3.30 8.39
C ASP A 57 19.51 -1.94 7.73
N GLU A 58 18.79 -1.61 6.66
CA GLU A 58 18.96 -0.36 5.92
C GLU A 58 18.11 0.80 6.49
N GLY A 59 17.19 0.54 7.42
CA GLY A 59 16.24 1.54 7.93
C GLY A 59 15.39 2.14 6.82
N ARG A 60 14.87 1.31 5.89
CA ARG A 60 14.14 1.76 4.71
C ARG A 60 12.99 0.84 4.37
N GLU A 61 11.94 1.42 3.85
CA GLU A 61 10.86 0.68 3.25
C GLU A 61 11.25 0.01 1.94
N TYR A 62 10.65 -1.14 1.70
CA TYR A 62 10.70 -1.86 0.44
C TYR A 62 9.28 -2.18 -0.01
N CYS A 63 8.95 -1.91 -1.27
CA CYS A 63 7.59 -2.07 -1.77
C CYS A 63 7.53 -2.66 -3.18
N GLY A 64 6.37 -3.19 -3.51
CA GLY A 64 6.05 -3.72 -4.83
C GLY A 64 4.61 -4.18 -4.94
N LEU A 65 4.37 -5.10 -5.88
CA LEU A 65 3.05 -5.67 -6.15
C LEU A 65 3.11 -7.19 -6.05
N ILE A 66 2.08 -7.79 -5.46
CA ILE A 66 1.80 -9.22 -5.49
C ILE A 66 0.70 -9.46 -6.51
N GLY A 67 0.82 -10.54 -7.27
CA GLY A 67 -0.17 -10.94 -8.25
C GLY A 67 -0.14 -12.43 -8.54
N VAL A 68 -0.96 -12.83 -9.51
CA VAL A 68 -1.01 -14.19 -10.05
C VAL A 68 -0.63 -14.14 -11.52
N ASP A 69 0.28 -14.98 -11.93
CA ASP A 69 0.68 -15.10 -13.33
C ASP A 69 -0.30 -15.95 -14.15
N ALA A 70 -0.02 -16.10 -15.46
CA ALA A 70 -0.86 -16.87 -16.37
C ALA A 70 -0.94 -18.39 -16.03
N SER A 71 -0.01 -18.90 -15.22
CA SER A 71 -0.01 -20.29 -14.74
C SER A 71 -0.85 -20.47 -13.47
N GLY A 72 -1.27 -19.37 -12.83
CA GLY A 72 -1.99 -19.37 -11.56
C GLY A 72 -1.06 -19.34 -10.34
N ASP A 73 0.23 -19.12 -10.55
CA ASP A 73 1.22 -19.05 -9.47
C ASP A 73 1.30 -17.62 -8.89
N TYR A 74 1.47 -17.52 -7.57
CA TYR A 74 1.71 -16.22 -6.92
C TYR A 74 3.11 -15.73 -7.27
N VAL A 75 3.16 -14.47 -7.67
CA VAL A 75 4.41 -13.77 -8.04
C VAL A 75 4.46 -12.39 -7.40
N ALA A 76 5.66 -11.88 -7.17
CA ALA A 76 5.88 -10.52 -6.73
C ALA A 76 6.80 -9.76 -7.68
N THR A 77 6.57 -8.47 -7.85
CA THR A 77 7.54 -7.62 -8.54
C THR A 77 8.82 -7.51 -7.73
N THR A 78 9.95 -7.22 -8.41
CA THR A 78 11.18 -6.87 -7.69
C THR A 78 10.92 -5.68 -6.77
N ALA A 79 11.27 -5.86 -5.49
CA ALA A 79 11.06 -4.83 -4.47
C ALA A 79 11.82 -3.54 -4.82
N ARG A 80 11.11 -2.42 -4.81
CA ARG A 80 11.70 -1.08 -4.92
C ARG A 80 12.18 -0.63 -3.55
N ARG A 81 13.29 0.09 -3.54
CA ARG A 81 13.85 0.68 -2.33
C ARG A 81 13.26 2.07 -2.13
N GLY A 82 12.61 2.28 -1.00
CA GLY A 82 12.02 3.55 -0.58
C GLY A 82 12.95 4.39 0.30
N THR A 83 12.31 5.23 1.10
CA THR A 83 12.91 6.01 2.19
C THR A 83 12.66 5.32 3.53
N ALA A 84 12.90 5.99 4.64
CA ALA A 84 12.57 5.47 5.98
C ALA A 84 11.06 5.46 6.27
N ILE A 85 10.26 6.22 5.54
CA ILE A 85 8.84 6.48 5.84
C ILE A 85 7.96 6.47 4.58
N SER A 86 8.44 6.02 3.43
CA SER A 86 7.66 6.00 2.19
C SER A 86 8.31 5.15 1.14
N CYS A 87 7.48 4.42 0.38
CA CYS A 87 7.88 3.68 -0.80
C CYS A 87 6.80 3.74 -1.87
N LEU A 88 7.18 3.93 -3.14
CA LEU A 88 6.27 3.91 -4.27
C LEU A 88 6.42 2.59 -5.03
N PRO A 89 5.40 1.72 -5.04
CA PRO A 89 5.42 0.50 -5.83
C PRO A 89 5.46 0.81 -7.34
N PRO A 90 5.84 -0.16 -8.19
CA PRO A 90 5.74 0.00 -9.64
C PRO A 90 4.28 0.15 -10.09
N GLN A 91 4.04 0.83 -11.22
CA GLN A 91 2.69 1.05 -11.76
C GLN A 91 2.04 -0.22 -12.36
N GLY A 92 2.70 -1.38 -12.29
CA GLY A 92 2.16 -2.65 -12.75
C GLY A 92 3.17 -3.78 -12.57
N ALA A 93 2.67 -5.02 -12.63
CA ALA A 93 3.45 -6.24 -12.38
C ALA A 93 3.90 -6.96 -13.66
N GLY A 94 3.64 -6.40 -14.84
CA GLY A 94 3.90 -7.04 -16.13
C GLY A 94 2.61 -7.43 -16.89
N ARG A 95 2.76 -7.85 -18.16
CA ARG A 95 1.59 -8.05 -19.06
C ARG A 95 0.70 -9.22 -18.68
N ASP A 96 1.30 -10.28 -18.10
CA ASP A 96 0.63 -11.55 -17.86
C ASP A 96 0.42 -11.80 -16.36
N VAL A 97 0.42 -10.73 -15.56
CA VAL A 97 0.20 -10.80 -14.11
C VAL A 97 -1.07 -10.03 -13.75
N THR A 98 -2.00 -10.72 -13.10
CA THR A 98 -3.15 -10.09 -12.46
C THR A 98 -2.72 -9.60 -11.09
N VAL A 99 -2.65 -8.28 -10.89
CA VAL A 99 -2.31 -7.68 -9.60
C VAL A 99 -3.42 -7.95 -8.59
N LEU A 100 -3.04 -8.36 -7.39
CA LEU A 100 -3.93 -8.65 -6.28
C LEU A 100 -3.76 -7.68 -5.12
N ALA A 101 -2.52 -7.30 -4.82
CA ALA A 101 -2.20 -6.42 -3.70
C ALA A 101 -0.92 -5.64 -3.94
N SER A 102 -0.82 -4.47 -3.34
CA SER A 102 0.44 -3.81 -3.04
C SER A 102 1.13 -4.53 -1.87
N TYR A 103 2.43 -4.31 -1.68
CA TYR A 103 3.13 -4.70 -0.47
C TYR A 103 4.18 -3.67 -0.09
N HIS A 104 4.40 -3.44 1.22
CA HIS A 104 5.55 -2.67 1.70
C HIS A 104 5.94 -3.03 3.14
N THR A 105 7.17 -2.67 3.50
CA THR A 105 7.70 -2.80 4.86
C THR A 105 7.76 -1.43 5.53
N HIS A 106 7.63 -1.38 6.86
CA HIS A 106 7.74 -0.15 7.66
C HIS A 106 9.17 0.08 8.21
N ALA A 107 10.19 -0.19 7.37
CA ALA A 107 11.59 0.06 7.71
C ALA A 107 12.04 -0.60 9.03
N ALA A 108 12.86 0.12 9.81
CA ALA A 108 13.33 -0.30 11.12
C ALA A 108 12.46 0.29 12.24
N TYR A 109 12.54 -0.32 13.44
CA TYR A 109 11.86 0.23 14.60
C TYR A 109 12.36 1.64 14.96
N ASP A 110 11.41 2.54 15.18
CA ASP A 110 11.64 3.90 15.62
C ASP A 110 10.55 4.28 16.65
N PRO A 111 10.91 4.56 17.91
CA PRO A 111 9.94 4.87 18.97
C PRO A 111 9.22 6.20 18.76
N ASP A 112 9.71 7.07 17.88
CA ASP A 112 9.09 8.36 17.58
C ASP A 112 8.00 8.26 16.50
N TYR A 113 7.80 7.06 15.89
CA TYR A 113 6.82 6.81 14.83
C TYR A 113 5.92 5.62 15.15
N LEU A 114 4.69 5.65 14.66
CA LEU A 114 3.73 4.54 14.77
C LEU A 114 4.01 3.48 13.70
N THR A 115 5.17 2.82 13.76
CA THR A 115 5.61 1.85 12.76
C THR A 115 4.86 0.51 12.79
N GLU A 116 4.04 0.26 13.83
CA GLU A 116 3.43 -1.04 14.08
C GLU A 116 2.00 -1.20 13.56
N ILE A 117 1.45 -0.15 12.98
CA ILE A 117 0.13 -0.14 12.36
C ILE A 117 0.22 0.45 10.95
N PRO A 118 -0.72 0.13 10.04
CA PRO A 118 -0.86 0.86 8.78
C PRO A 118 -1.08 2.35 9.03
N SER A 119 -0.54 3.20 8.19
CA SER A 119 -0.84 4.63 8.22
C SER A 119 -2.17 4.92 7.50
N PHE A 120 -2.71 6.13 7.72
CA PHE A 120 -3.85 6.64 6.95
C PHE A 120 -3.54 6.68 5.45
N ASP A 121 -2.33 7.13 5.08
CA ASP A 121 -1.93 7.25 3.69
C ASP A 121 -1.74 5.90 3.00
N ASP A 122 -1.26 4.86 3.70
CA ASP A 122 -1.18 3.50 3.16
C ASP A 122 -2.56 3.01 2.74
N MET A 123 -3.52 3.04 3.68
CA MET A 123 -4.87 2.57 3.40
C MET A 123 -5.57 3.43 2.35
N ARG A 124 -5.43 4.75 2.39
CA ARG A 124 -6.01 5.67 1.42
C ARG A 124 -5.49 5.39 0.02
N THR A 125 -4.18 5.19 -0.13
CA THR A 125 -3.57 4.90 -1.43
C THR A 125 -4.08 3.58 -2.02
N ASP A 126 -4.12 2.51 -1.22
CA ASP A 126 -4.65 1.21 -1.67
C ASP A 126 -6.13 1.31 -2.08
N ILE A 127 -6.94 2.09 -1.36
CA ILE A 127 -8.35 2.35 -1.72
C ILE A 127 -8.45 3.12 -3.04
N GLU A 128 -7.67 4.20 -3.21
CA GLU A 128 -7.67 5.02 -4.42
C GLU A 128 -7.21 4.23 -5.65
N ASP A 129 -6.23 3.34 -5.48
CA ASP A 129 -5.72 2.47 -6.53
C ASP A 129 -6.62 1.24 -6.81
N GLY A 130 -7.60 0.98 -5.94
CA GLY A 130 -8.48 -0.17 -6.03
C GLY A 130 -7.76 -1.51 -5.84
N THR A 131 -6.69 -1.51 -5.07
CA THR A 131 -5.79 -2.66 -4.86
C THR A 131 -5.66 -2.91 -3.37
N ASP A 132 -5.76 -4.18 -2.95
CA ASP A 132 -5.52 -4.53 -1.56
C ASP A 132 -4.05 -4.35 -1.18
N GLY A 133 -3.71 -4.35 0.12
CA GLY A 133 -2.35 -4.13 0.59
C GLY A 133 -1.88 -5.15 1.61
N TYR A 134 -0.58 -5.41 1.63
CA TYR A 134 0.10 -6.12 2.71
C TYR A 134 1.20 -5.25 3.29
N ILE A 135 1.29 -5.21 4.63
CA ILE A 135 2.29 -4.41 5.33
C ILE A 135 3.00 -5.28 6.37
N ALA A 136 4.33 -5.23 6.36
CA ALA A 136 5.17 -5.83 7.40
C ALA A 136 5.76 -4.74 8.30
N THR A 137 5.61 -4.90 9.62
CA THR A 137 6.11 -3.94 10.59
C THR A 137 7.44 -4.38 11.20
N PRO A 138 8.25 -3.46 11.74
CA PRO A 138 9.52 -3.81 12.38
C PRO A 138 9.34 -4.74 13.58
N GLY A 139 8.21 -4.72 14.29
CA GLY A 139 7.90 -5.70 15.33
C GLY A 139 7.49 -7.08 14.81
N GLY A 140 7.50 -7.27 13.48
CA GLY A 140 7.20 -8.56 12.83
C GLY A 140 5.72 -8.88 12.74
N ARG A 141 4.84 -7.88 12.71
CA ARG A 141 3.41 -8.04 12.38
C ARG A 141 3.20 -8.11 10.88
N LEU A 142 2.18 -8.84 10.46
CA LEU A 142 1.67 -8.82 9.09
C LEU A 142 0.26 -8.27 9.09
N TRP A 143 0.07 -7.18 8.35
CA TRP A 143 -1.22 -6.55 8.11
C TRP A 143 -1.72 -6.84 6.70
N TYR A 144 -3.03 -6.84 6.55
CA TYR A 144 -3.72 -6.85 5.27
C TYR A 144 -4.72 -5.71 5.21
N ILE A 145 -4.64 -4.90 4.18
CA ILE A 145 -5.62 -3.86 3.85
C ILE A 145 -6.59 -4.43 2.84
N ASP A 146 -7.86 -4.53 3.23
CA ASP A 146 -8.98 -4.79 2.33
C ASP A 146 -9.47 -3.44 1.82
N ALA A 147 -9.03 -3.05 0.64
CA ALA A 147 -9.33 -1.75 0.06
C ALA A 147 -10.84 -1.54 -0.14
N ARG A 148 -11.58 -2.60 -0.49
CA ARG A 148 -13.02 -2.55 -0.68
C ARG A 148 -13.79 -2.40 0.64
N ALA A 149 -13.37 -3.11 1.67
CA ALA A 149 -13.95 -2.98 3.01
C ALA A 149 -13.48 -1.71 3.74
N GLN A 150 -12.44 -1.03 3.21
CA GLN A 150 -11.76 0.11 3.81
C GLN A 150 -11.29 -0.20 5.23
N GLU A 151 -10.64 -1.36 5.37
CA GLU A 151 -10.27 -1.93 6.65
C GLU A 151 -8.89 -2.57 6.59
N ALA A 152 -8.05 -2.28 7.60
CA ALA A 152 -6.83 -3.02 7.84
C ALA A 152 -7.07 -4.10 8.90
N ARG A 153 -6.66 -5.34 8.62
CA ARG A 153 -6.77 -6.49 9.51
C ARG A 153 -5.40 -7.05 9.84
N LEU A 154 -5.15 -7.29 11.12
CA LEU A 154 -3.95 -7.99 11.57
C LEU A 154 -4.06 -9.47 11.17
N ILE A 155 -3.18 -9.93 10.30
CA ILE A 155 -3.08 -11.35 9.89
C ILE A 155 -2.34 -12.14 10.95
N CYS A 156 -1.20 -11.63 11.45
CA CYS A 156 -0.50 -12.22 12.57
C CYS A 156 0.25 -11.16 13.40
N GLY A 157 0.40 -11.43 14.68
CA GLY A 157 0.93 -10.51 15.69
C GLY A 157 2.44 -10.34 15.66
N ALA A 158 2.96 -9.59 16.63
CA ALA A 158 4.40 -9.36 16.78
C ALA A 158 5.21 -10.68 16.82
N GLY A 159 6.37 -10.66 16.16
CA GLY A 159 7.26 -11.82 16.07
C GLY A 159 6.77 -12.93 15.11
N CYS A 160 5.69 -12.71 14.37
CA CYS A 160 5.23 -13.64 13.33
C CYS A 160 6.16 -13.62 12.10
N LEU A 161 6.65 -12.43 11.73
CA LEU A 161 7.71 -12.23 10.73
C LEU A 161 9.05 -11.96 11.41
N VAL A 162 10.13 -11.96 10.63
CA VAL A 162 11.42 -11.43 11.07
C VAL A 162 11.21 -10.04 11.65
N SER A 163 11.72 -9.79 12.85
CA SER A 163 11.52 -8.54 13.60
C SER A 163 12.84 -7.87 13.95
N ASP A 164 12.78 -6.56 14.12
CA ASP A 164 13.90 -5.76 14.62
C ASP A 164 14.17 -6.13 16.09
N VAL A 165 15.42 -6.46 16.40
CA VAL A 165 15.82 -6.80 17.77
C VAL A 165 15.70 -5.64 18.76
N ARG A 166 15.54 -4.40 18.24
CA ARG A 166 15.33 -3.19 19.03
C ARG A 166 13.86 -2.91 19.32
N PHE A 167 12.96 -3.66 18.67
CA PHE A 167 11.53 -3.45 18.81
C PHE A 167 11.09 -3.65 20.27
N GLU A 168 10.35 -2.69 20.78
CA GLU A 168 9.68 -2.74 22.08
C GLU A 168 8.21 -2.37 21.91
N GLU A 169 7.31 -3.16 22.52
CA GLU A 169 5.87 -2.82 22.55
C GLU A 169 5.65 -1.54 23.36
N ASP A 170 4.90 -0.58 22.81
CA ASP A 170 4.46 0.58 23.58
C ASP A 170 3.24 0.22 24.45
N PRO A 171 3.39 0.18 25.79
CA PRO A 171 2.27 -0.15 26.67
C PRO A 171 1.16 0.90 26.66
N ASN A 172 1.45 2.13 26.19
CA ASN A 172 0.48 3.22 26.09
C ASN A 172 -0.28 3.20 24.76
N PHE A 173 0.21 2.44 23.79
CA PHE A 173 -0.40 2.30 22.48
C PHE A 173 -0.59 0.81 22.11
N PRO A 174 -1.57 0.12 22.71
CA PRO A 174 -1.85 -1.27 22.37
C PRO A 174 -2.37 -1.39 20.94
N VAL A 175 -1.66 -2.17 20.12
CA VAL A 175 -2.05 -2.41 18.73
C VAL A 175 -3.34 -3.24 18.69
N ARG A 176 -4.38 -2.74 17.99
CA ARG A 176 -5.64 -3.43 17.77
C ARG A 176 -5.53 -4.42 16.61
N ASN A 177 -6.43 -5.40 16.54
CA ASN A 177 -6.46 -6.37 15.43
C ASN A 177 -7.09 -5.81 14.15
N ARG A 178 -7.68 -4.59 14.21
CA ARG A 178 -8.43 -3.98 13.11
C ARG A 178 -8.42 -2.46 13.24
N TYR A 179 -8.29 -1.80 12.09
CA TYR A 179 -8.46 -0.36 11.94
C TYR A 179 -9.29 -0.05 10.69
N THR A 180 -10.19 0.91 10.80
CA THR A 180 -10.85 1.54 9.64
C THR A 180 -10.05 2.75 9.18
N LEU A 181 -10.35 3.28 7.98
CA LEU A 181 -9.75 4.52 7.52
C LEU A 181 -10.01 5.68 8.49
N GLN A 182 -11.20 5.73 9.10
CA GLN A 182 -11.53 6.73 10.11
C GLN A 182 -10.68 6.58 11.38
N ASP A 183 -10.42 5.34 11.82
CA ASP A 183 -9.54 5.11 12.98
C ASP A 183 -8.13 5.65 12.71
N LEU A 184 -7.59 5.38 11.52
CA LEU A 184 -6.24 5.80 11.15
C LEU A 184 -6.11 7.31 10.94
N SER A 185 -7.20 8.01 10.59
CA SER A 185 -7.20 9.47 10.46
C SER A 185 -7.04 10.21 11.79
N ALA A 186 -7.07 9.50 12.92
CA ALA A 186 -6.92 10.09 14.25
C ALA A 186 -5.45 10.12 14.73
N PHE A 187 -4.50 9.57 13.94
CA PHE A 187 -3.06 9.51 14.22
C PHE A 187 -2.24 10.40 13.23
#